data_047d4297673f7fe0446148754056dcaa
#
_entry.id   047d4297673f7fe0446148754056dcaa
#
_cell.length_a   1.000
_cell.length_b   1.000
_cell.length_c   1.000
_cell.angle_alpha   90.00
_cell.angle_beta   90.00
_cell.angle_gamma   90.00
#
_symmetry.space_group_name_H-M   'P 1'
#
loop_
_entity.id
_entity.type
_entity.pdbx_description
1 polymer ?
#
loop_
_entity_poly.entity_id
_entity_poly.type
_entity_poly.pdbx_seq_one_letter_code
_entity_poly.pdbx_strand_id
1 'polypeptide(L)'
;MSHRETVVNSINGIKKGPRVLKLYMEMCVKCGTCASVCPVYNGKQEPKYNPANRSDLIRNIYKKHNTMAGKLLGGLGGAKDFDATAFEQWQERFYSCTACRRCAQFCPFGIDNSVITRKGRTILDALGMTPASLQKVVNVSLEKRNTDGASADAFKAAVAFIEEEMRDEHGTDIKIPVDVVGAEYFYVPPSGDVLVNIEATMGIAKVFHVLDMANKWTMSSQCFDGANYGLFTGNDAQMKAINGPVVEEAKRLGAKYLLMGECGHAFRVMQRMMQPGKWWGELPFQVINCMEWTADHINTGKLQFDKSKNPQPVTCHDPCNFAKSCNIIEAPRVILRACCSDFREMTPHGAENWCCGGGGGLSAMNNIKEFRMTVSGIKKRDQIRATGAAYVAAACSNCKRQINQLVEHHKMGVSVGGVHDLLSRAILVDGNAARRVDYYQ
;
A
#
# COMPACT_ATOMS: atom_id res chain seq x y z
N MET A 1 4.18 -17.10 -29.53
CA MET A 1 3.30 -15.97 -29.93
C MET A 1 4.12 -14.73 -30.17
N SER A 2 3.84 -13.98 -31.23
CA SER A 2 4.46 -12.66 -31.42
C SER A 2 3.98 -11.68 -30.34
N HIS A 3 4.76 -10.61 -30.11
CA HIS A 3 4.33 -9.54 -29.19
C HIS A 3 2.95 -8.98 -29.54
N ARG A 4 2.69 -8.83 -30.85
CA ARG A 4 1.40 -8.37 -31.37
C ARG A 4 0.25 -9.32 -30.99
N GLU A 5 0.42 -10.61 -31.18
CA GLU A 5 -0.59 -11.62 -30.81
C GLU A 5 -0.86 -11.61 -29.30
N THR A 6 0.18 -11.51 -28.48
CA THR A 6 0.05 -11.41 -27.01
C THR A 6 -0.80 -10.21 -26.60
N VAL A 7 -0.56 -9.03 -27.19
CA VAL A 7 -1.34 -7.81 -26.92
C VAL A 7 -2.79 -8.00 -27.36
N VAL A 8 -3.01 -8.40 -28.60
CA VAL A 8 -4.36 -8.55 -29.17
C VAL A 8 -5.18 -9.58 -28.39
N ASN A 9 -4.59 -10.73 -28.06
CA ASN A 9 -5.25 -11.77 -27.26
C ASN A 9 -5.60 -11.26 -25.85
N SER A 10 -4.68 -10.53 -25.21
CA SER A 10 -4.93 -9.94 -23.89
C SER A 10 -6.05 -8.90 -23.93
N ILE A 11 -6.12 -8.09 -25.00
CA ILE A 11 -7.19 -7.10 -25.20
C ILE A 11 -8.54 -7.78 -25.52
N ASN A 12 -8.53 -8.79 -26.37
CA ASN A 12 -9.74 -9.57 -26.67
C ASN A 12 -10.30 -10.28 -25.44
N GLY A 13 -9.43 -10.68 -24.51
CA GLY A 13 -9.81 -11.23 -23.23
C GLY A 13 -10.65 -10.28 -22.36
N ILE A 14 -10.61 -8.96 -22.59
CA ILE A 14 -11.46 -7.99 -21.91
C ILE A 14 -12.94 -8.26 -22.16
N LYS A 15 -13.31 -8.74 -23.35
CA LYS A 15 -14.69 -9.09 -23.71
C LYS A 15 -15.26 -10.22 -22.84
N LYS A 16 -14.41 -11.18 -22.47
CA LYS A 16 -14.75 -12.35 -21.67
C LYS A 16 -14.50 -12.12 -20.16
N GLY A 17 -13.86 -11.01 -19.81
CA GLY A 17 -13.48 -10.64 -18.46
C GLY A 17 -14.58 -9.89 -17.69
N PRO A 18 -14.22 -9.24 -16.57
CA PRO A 18 -15.16 -8.50 -15.74
C PRO A 18 -15.91 -7.42 -16.53
N ARG A 19 -17.24 -7.37 -16.41
CA ARG A 19 -18.12 -6.40 -17.10
C ARG A 19 -17.67 -4.96 -16.89
N VAL A 20 -17.18 -4.63 -15.69
CA VAL A 20 -16.73 -3.29 -15.32
C VAL A 20 -15.57 -2.80 -16.20
N LEU A 21 -14.63 -3.66 -16.55
CA LEU A 21 -13.51 -3.27 -17.41
C LEU A 21 -13.98 -2.95 -18.84
N LYS A 22 -14.95 -3.71 -19.36
CA LYS A 22 -15.58 -3.43 -20.65
C LYS A 22 -16.27 -2.05 -20.65
N LEU A 23 -17.04 -1.74 -19.62
CA LEU A 23 -17.66 -0.41 -19.44
C LEU A 23 -16.60 0.70 -19.44
N TYR A 24 -15.49 0.53 -18.73
CA TYR A 24 -14.40 1.52 -18.71
C TYR A 24 -13.76 1.76 -20.09
N MET A 25 -13.83 0.78 -21.00
CA MET A 25 -13.35 0.96 -22.38
C MET A 25 -14.30 1.84 -23.22
N GLU A 26 -15.57 1.85 -22.92
CA GLU A 26 -16.62 2.46 -23.77
C GLU A 26 -17.12 3.81 -23.23
N MET A 27 -17.19 4.01 -21.91
CA MET A 27 -17.87 5.15 -21.27
C MET A 27 -17.07 6.46 -21.18
N CYS A 28 -15.79 6.48 -21.53
CA CYS A 28 -14.96 7.67 -21.37
C CYS A 28 -15.29 8.76 -22.39
N VAL A 29 -15.82 9.89 -21.92
CA VAL A 29 -16.14 11.08 -22.74
C VAL A 29 -14.98 12.10 -22.77
N LYS A 30 -13.82 11.79 -22.19
CA LYS A 30 -12.63 12.66 -22.18
C LYS A 30 -12.84 14.05 -21.55
N CYS A 31 -13.69 14.15 -20.51
CA CYS A 31 -14.03 15.41 -19.84
C CYS A 31 -12.84 16.10 -19.12
N GLY A 32 -11.69 15.43 -18.95
CA GLY A 32 -10.50 16.01 -18.35
C GLY A 32 -10.40 15.94 -16.81
N THR A 33 -11.47 15.66 -16.08
CA THR A 33 -11.50 15.63 -14.61
C THR A 33 -10.40 14.73 -14.00
N CYS A 34 -10.14 13.58 -14.61
CA CYS A 34 -9.10 12.67 -14.12
C CYS A 34 -7.68 13.28 -14.21
N ALA A 35 -7.44 14.21 -15.13
CA ALA A 35 -6.16 14.91 -15.26
C ALA A 35 -6.00 15.95 -14.14
N SER A 36 -7.01 16.79 -13.89
CA SER A 36 -6.95 17.83 -12.86
C SER A 36 -6.69 17.29 -11.46
N VAL A 37 -7.08 16.05 -11.18
CA VAL A 37 -6.90 15.40 -9.87
C VAL A 37 -5.72 14.41 -9.81
N CYS A 38 -5.02 14.17 -10.93
CA CYS A 38 -3.90 13.22 -10.96
C CYS A 38 -2.64 13.84 -10.35
N PRO A 39 -2.01 13.23 -9.32
CA PRO A 39 -0.79 13.79 -8.73
C PRO A 39 0.36 13.87 -9.74
N VAL A 40 0.50 12.88 -10.62
CA VAL A 40 1.55 12.85 -11.64
C VAL A 40 1.35 13.93 -12.70
N TYR A 41 0.13 14.06 -13.23
CA TYR A 41 -0.17 15.10 -14.22
C TYR A 41 -0.06 16.51 -13.64
N ASN A 42 -0.44 16.70 -12.37
CA ASN A 42 -0.27 17.99 -11.69
C ASN A 42 1.18 18.34 -11.39
N GLY A 43 2.07 17.35 -11.24
CA GLY A 43 3.50 17.60 -11.07
C GLY A 43 4.23 17.93 -12.38
N LYS A 44 3.73 17.38 -13.51
CA LYS A 44 4.28 17.64 -14.84
C LYS A 44 3.17 17.50 -15.89
N GLN A 45 2.71 18.62 -16.41
CA GLN A 45 1.56 18.72 -17.31
C GLN A 45 1.85 18.24 -18.74
N GLU A 46 2.41 17.03 -18.86
CA GLU A 46 2.64 16.40 -20.16
C GLU A 46 1.48 15.44 -20.51
N PRO A 47 1.03 15.42 -21.78
CA PRO A 47 -0.09 14.57 -22.22
C PRO A 47 0.08 13.08 -21.89
N LYS A 48 1.32 12.57 -21.88
CA LYS A 48 1.61 11.17 -21.55
C LYS A 48 1.23 10.77 -20.11
N TYR A 49 1.19 11.74 -19.19
CA TYR A 49 0.81 11.52 -17.79
C TYR A 49 -0.68 11.69 -17.51
N ASN A 50 -1.45 12.18 -18.47
CA ASN A 50 -2.91 12.26 -18.36
C ASN A 50 -3.51 10.85 -18.24
N PRO A 51 -4.33 10.55 -17.19
CA PRO A 51 -4.91 9.23 -16.99
C PRO A 51 -5.78 8.75 -18.16
N ALA A 52 -6.57 9.63 -18.79
CA ALA A 52 -7.38 9.26 -19.94
C ALA A 52 -6.51 8.89 -21.16
N ASN A 53 -5.47 9.69 -21.46
CA ASN A 53 -4.55 9.42 -22.56
C ASN A 53 -3.74 8.13 -22.35
N ARG A 54 -3.37 7.82 -21.10
CA ARG A 54 -2.74 6.56 -20.76
C ARG A 54 -3.69 5.39 -20.99
N SER A 55 -4.94 5.53 -20.59
CA SER A 55 -5.96 4.50 -20.80
C SER A 55 -6.31 4.29 -22.28
N ASP A 56 -6.14 5.33 -23.11
CA ASP A 56 -6.37 5.24 -24.56
C ASP A 56 -5.41 4.28 -25.26
N LEU A 57 -4.22 4.00 -24.70
CA LEU A 57 -3.33 2.98 -25.24
C LEU A 57 -4.00 1.60 -25.28
N ILE A 58 -4.82 1.28 -24.31
CA ILE A 58 -5.61 0.03 -24.26
C ILE A 58 -6.95 0.20 -24.97
N ARG A 59 -7.64 1.33 -24.72
CA ARG A 59 -8.98 1.60 -25.23
C ARG A 59 -9.04 1.64 -26.76
N ASN A 60 -8.06 2.26 -27.41
CA ASN A 60 -8.02 2.39 -28.87
C ASN A 60 -7.87 1.02 -29.57
N ILE A 61 -7.02 0.14 -29.02
CA ILE A 61 -6.85 -1.22 -29.52
C ILE A 61 -8.11 -2.06 -29.25
N TYR A 62 -8.69 -1.92 -28.04
CA TYR A 62 -9.97 -2.56 -27.71
C TYR A 62 -11.05 -2.18 -28.73
N LYS A 63 -11.22 -0.89 -29.03
CA LYS A 63 -12.18 -0.43 -30.03
C LYS A 63 -11.92 -1.03 -31.41
N LYS A 64 -10.66 -1.05 -31.85
CA LYS A 64 -10.29 -1.63 -33.15
C LYS A 64 -10.71 -3.09 -33.31
N HIS A 65 -10.49 -3.89 -32.29
CA HIS A 65 -10.72 -5.33 -32.38
C HIS A 65 -12.10 -5.77 -31.87
N ASN A 66 -12.78 -4.97 -31.05
CA ASN A 66 -13.95 -5.43 -30.29
C ASN A 66 -15.23 -4.62 -30.49
N THR A 67 -15.21 -3.46 -31.16
CA THR A 67 -16.43 -2.67 -31.42
C THR A 67 -16.70 -2.60 -32.92
N MET A 68 -17.99 -2.53 -33.30
CA MET A 68 -18.38 -2.35 -34.74
C MET A 68 -17.92 -1.00 -35.25
N ALA A 69 -18.13 0.09 -34.48
CA ALA A 69 -17.69 1.42 -34.87
C ALA A 69 -16.16 1.48 -35.10
N GLY A 70 -15.37 0.86 -34.25
CA GLY A 70 -13.93 0.81 -34.41
C GLY A 70 -13.46 0.01 -35.62
N LYS A 71 -14.18 -1.06 -35.97
CA LYS A 71 -13.88 -1.89 -37.16
C LYS A 71 -14.26 -1.21 -38.48
N LEU A 72 -15.41 -0.53 -38.50
CA LEU A 72 -15.95 0.09 -39.75
C LEU A 72 -15.39 1.50 -39.96
N LEU A 73 -15.32 2.32 -38.89
CA LEU A 73 -14.94 3.74 -38.98
C LEU A 73 -13.48 4.00 -38.64
N GLY A 74 -12.73 2.99 -38.19
CA GLY A 74 -11.31 3.12 -37.85
C GLY A 74 -11.04 4.26 -36.88
N GLY A 75 -10.19 5.20 -37.29
CA GLY A 75 -9.82 6.36 -36.48
C GLY A 75 -10.99 7.27 -36.08
N LEU A 76 -11.99 7.41 -36.95
CA LEU A 76 -13.22 8.17 -36.61
C LEU A 76 -14.02 7.48 -35.50
N GLY A 77 -13.99 6.15 -35.44
CA GLY A 77 -14.54 5.38 -34.30
C GLY A 77 -13.65 5.36 -33.06
N GLY A 78 -12.56 6.14 -33.04
CA GLY A 78 -11.57 6.19 -31.94
C GLY A 78 -10.69 4.93 -31.85
N ALA A 79 -10.59 4.16 -32.93
CA ALA A 79 -9.75 2.98 -33.02
C ALA A 79 -8.36 3.37 -33.53
N LYS A 80 -7.30 2.93 -32.84
CA LYS A 80 -5.92 3.03 -33.30
C LYS A 80 -5.21 1.70 -33.08
N ASP A 81 -4.29 1.40 -33.97
CA ASP A 81 -3.35 0.29 -33.80
C ASP A 81 -2.10 0.74 -33.04
N PHE A 82 -1.24 -0.19 -32.76
CA PHE A 82 0.07 0.05 -32.18
C PHE A 82 1.13 -0.61 -33.05
N ASP A 83 2.32 -0.07 -33.03
CA ASP A 83 3.51 -0.68 -33.61
C ASP A 83 4.42 -1.29 -32.52
N ALA A 84 5.41 -2.05 -32.95
CA ALA A 84 6.34 -2.72 -32.03
C ALA A 84 7.24 -1.71 -31.26
N THR A 85 7.38 -0.48 -31.75
CA THR A 85 8.20 0.58 -31.12
C THR A 85 7.46 1.28 -29.99
N ALA A 86 6.15 1.05 -29.87
CA ALA A 86 5.31 1.67 -28.86
C ALA A 86 5.54 1.14 -27.42
N PHE A 87 6.16 -0.04 -27.26
CA PHE A 87 6.21 -0.72 -25.96
C PHE A 87 7.05 -0.01 -24.91
N GLU A 88 8.16 0.63 -25.26
CA GLU A 88 8.95 1.44 -24.34
C GLU A 88 8.14 2.63 -23.80
N GLN A 89 7.38 3.30 -24.71
CA GLN A 89 6.46 4.36 -24.31
C GLN A 89 5.32 3.82 -23.43
N TRP A 90 4.86 2.59 -23.66
CA TRP A 90 3.87 1.96 -22.80
C TRP A 90 4.44 1.70 -21.41
N GLN A 91 5.67 1.19 -21.32
CA GLN A 91 6.34 0.96 -20.05
C GLN A 91 6.42 2.27 -19.26
N GLU A 92 6.95 3.35 -19.84
CA GLU A 92 7.01 4.67 -19.19
C GLU A 92 5.62 5.12 -18.72
N ARG A 93 4.62 5.07 -19.60
CA ARG A 93 3.28 5.57 -19.32
C ARG A 93 2.53 4.76 -18.25
N PHE A 94 2.61 3.44 -18.28
CA PHE A 94 1.93 2.61 -17.30
C PHE A 94 2.64 2.58 -15.96
N TYR A 95 3.98 2.63 -15.94
CA TYR A 95 4.75 2.63 -14.70
C TYR A 95 5.06 4.03 -14.15
N SER A 96 4.65 5.11 -14.77
CA SER A 96 4.57 6.44 -14.14
C SER A 96 3.32 6.61 -13.25
N CYS A 97 2.35 5.69 -13.32
CA CYS A 97 1.14 5.75 -12.53
C CYS A 97 1.35 5.22 -11.11
N THR A 98 1.06 6.03 -10.12
CA THR A 98 1.11 5.65 -8.68
C THR A 98 -0.01 4.70 -8.25
N ALA A 99 -0.92 4.31 -9.15
CA ALA A 99 -2.10 3.48 -8.87
C ALA A 99 -2.95 3.96 -7.66
N CYS A 100 -2.93 5.25 -7.37
CA CYS A 100 -3.57 5.84 -6.19
C CYS A 100 -5.09 5.94 -6.27
N ARG A 101 -5.71 5.68 -7.41
CA ARG A 101 -7.17 5.70 -7.66
C ARG A 101 -7.86 7.07 -7.48
N ARG A 102 -7.11 8.18 -7.28
CA ARG A 102 -7.73 9.49 -7.15
C ARG A 102 -8.54 9.86 -8.42
N CYS A 103 -8.05 9.51 -9.60
CA CYS A 103 -8.79 9.69 -10.86
C CYS A 103 -10.11 8.90 -10.94
N ALA A 104 -10.23 7.78 -10.22
CA ALA A 104 -11.48 7.03 -10.12
C ALA A 104 -12.45 7.71 -9.15
N GLN A 105 -11.94 8.22 -8.03
CA GLN A 105 -12.73 8.89 -6.99
C GLN A 105 -13.49 10.10 -7.53
N PHE A 106 -12.87 10.85 -8.46
CA PHE A 106 -13.43 12.06 -9.03
C PHE A 106 -14.07 11.88 -10.42
N CYS A 107 -14.06 10.66 -10.98
CA CYS A 107 -14.63 10.44 -12.29
C CYS A 107 -16.16 10.44 -12.23
N PRO A 108 -16.86 11.38 -12.94
CA PRO A 108 -18.32 11.43 -12.91
C PRO A 108 -19.00 10.19 -13.52
N PHE A 109 -18.23 9.39 -14.29
CA PHE A 109 -18.69 8.14 -14.88
C PHE A 109 -18.19 6.90 -14.14
N GLY A 110 -17.55 7.04 -12.97
CA GLY A 110 -17.04 5.95 -12.16
C GLY A 110 -15.90 5.15 -12.79
N ILE A 111 -15.19 5.70 -13.81
CA ILE A 111 -14.11 4.99 -14.49
C ILE A 111 -12.85 4.95 -13.63
N ASP A 112 -12.39 3.74 -13.32
CA ASP A 112 -11.11 3.54 -12.65
C ASP A 112 -9.97 3.35 -13.65
N ASN A 113 -9.28 4.47 -13.98
CA ASN A 113 -8.11 4.43 -14.86
C ASN A 113 -6.95 3.62 -14.28
N SER A 114 -6.91 3.34 -12.96
CA SER A 114 -5.87 2.50 -12.38
C SER A 114 -6.07 1.03 -12.72
N VAL A 115 -7.31 0.57 -12.89
CA VAL A 115 -7.64 -0.77 -13.37
C VAL A 115 -7.22 -0.95 -14.82
N ILE A 116 -7.46 0.06 -15.67
CA ILE A 116 -7.00 0.05 -17.05
C ILE A 116 -5.46 0.06 -17.11
N THR A 117 -4.81 0.89 -16.29
CA THR A 117 -3.34 0.91 -16.16
C THR A 117 -2.81 -0.46 -15.74
N ARG A 118 -3.46 -1.12 -14.76
CA ARG A 118 -3.09 -2.47 -14.34
C ARG A 118 -3.21 -3.47 -15.49
N LYS A 119 -4.26 -3.38 -16.34
CA LYS A 119 -4.37 -4.21 -17.56
C LYS A 119 -3.22 -3.97 -18.54
N GLY A 120 -2.78 -2.72 -18.71
CA GLY A 120 -1.58 -2.39 -19.49
C GLY A 120 -0.31 -3.03 -18.91
N ARG A 121 -0.15 -3.01 -17.58
CA ARG A 121 0.97 -3.69 -16.91
C ARG A 121 0.91 -5.21 -17.06
N THR A 122 -0.29 -5.82 -16.99
CA THR A 122 -0.48 -7.26 -17.28
C THR A 122 0.03 -7.64 -18.68
N ILE A 123 -0.19 -6.76 -19.65
CA ILE A 123 0.29 -6.96 -21.02
C ILE A 123 1.82 -6.85 -21.06
N LEU A 124 2.39 -5.82 -20.45
CA LEU A 124 3.84 -5.63 -20.37
C LEU A 124 4.54 -6.79 -19.63
N ASP A 125 3.94 -7.29 -18.57
CA ASP A 125 4.45 -8.45 -17.83
C ASP A 125 4.48 -9.71 -18.72
N ALA A 126 3.41 -9.96 -19.47
CA ALA A 126 3.35 -11.07 -20.42
C ALA A 126 4.35 -10.95 -21.58
N LEU A 127 4.86 -9.75 -21.84
CA LEU A 127 5.92 -9.46 -22.80
C LEU A 127 7.32 -9.45 -22.20
N GLY A 128 7.47 -9.75 -20.88
CA GLY A 128 8.75 -9.67 -20.16
C GLY A 128 9.23 -8.22 -19.94
N MET A 129 8.36 -7.22 -20.02
CA MET A 129 8.68 -5.79 -19.93
C MET A 129 8.30 -5.16 -18.58
N THR A 130 8.14 -5.94 -17.54
CA THR A 130 8.07 -5.40 -16.17
C THR A 130 9.41 -4.74 -15.81
N PRO A 131 9.43 -3.52 -15.21
CA PRO A 131 10.69 -2.89 -14.80
C PRO A 131 11.53 -3.82 -13.94
N ALA A 132 12.81 -3.98 -14.28
CA ALA A 132 13.69 -5.00 -13.68
C ALA A 132 13.81 -4.87 -12.16
N SER A 133 13.87 -3.64 -11.61
CA SER A 133 13.92 -3.42 -10.17
C SER A 133 12.62 -3.83 -9.45
N LEU A 134 11.47 -3.63 -10.07
CA LEU A 134 10.19 -4.09 -9.52
C LEU A 134 10.09 -5.63 -9.58
N GLN A 135 10.50 -6.24 -10.71
CA GLN A 135 10.52 -7.70 -10.85
C GLN A 135 11.49 -8.35 -9.84
N LYS A 136 12.63 -7.70 -9.57
CA LYS A 136 13.58 -8.18 -8.55
C LYS A 136 12.93 -8.31 -7.17
N VAL A 137 12.18 -7.31 -6.72
CA VAL A 137 11.46 -7.36 -5.42
C VAL A 137 10.44 -8.50 -5.41
N VAL A 138 9.70 -8.68 -6.51
CA VAL A 138 8.76 -9.80 -6.65
C VAL A 138 9.48 -11.15 -6.56
N ASN A 139 10.61 -11.32 -7.27
CA ASN A 139 11.39 -12.56 -7.24
C ASN A 139 11.95 -12.87 -5.84
N VAL A 140 12.46 -11.85 -5.14
CA VAL A 140 12.90 -11.99 -3.73
C VAL A 140 11.74 -12.43 -2.85
N SER A 141 10.55 -11.82 -3.00
CA SER A 141 9.37 -12.22 -2.23
C SER A 141 8.92 -13.66 -2.52
N LEU A 142 9.03 -14.12 -3.76
CA LEU A 142 8.69 -15.49 -4.14
C LEU A 142 9.70 -16.52 -3.58
N GLU A 143 10.98 -16.16 -3.55
CA GLU A 143 12.06 -17.04 -3.07
C GLU A 143 12.19 -17.02 -1.55
N LYS A 144 12.19 -15.83 -0.93
CA LYS A 144 12.49 -15.62 0.50
C LYS A 144 11.25 -15.39 1.37
N ARG A 145 10.05 -15.32 0.79
CA ARG A 145 8.77 -15.04 1.46
C ARG A 145 8.72 -13.69 2.19
N ASN A 146 9.63 -12.79 1.86
CA ASN A 146 9.65 -11.41 2.32
C ASN A 146 10.36 -10.51 1.29
N THR A 147 10.09 -9.19 1.34
CA THR A 147 10.62 -8.22 0.37
C THR A 147 12.08 -7.84 0.58
N ASP A 148 12.61 -8.06 1.78
CA ASP A 148 13.98 -7.68 2.17
C ASP A 148 14.98 -8.84 2.02
N GLY A 149 14.52 -10.06 1.76
CA GLY A 149 15.34 -11.25 1.60
C GLY A 149 15.95 -11.76 2.91
N ALA A 150 15.39 -11.38 4.06
CA ALA A 150 15.87 -11.75 5.36
C ALA A 150 15.59 -13.24 5.68
N SER A 151 16.49 -13.85 6.47
CA SER A 151 16.33 -15.22 6.97
C SER A 151 15.44 -15.27 8.21
N ALA A 152 14.98 -16.47 8.57
CA ALA A 152 14.27 -16.72 9.81
C ALA A 152 15.09 -16.34 11.06
N ASP A 153 16.42 -16.58 11.03
CA ASP A 153 17.31 -16.22 12.13
C ASP A 153 17.47 -14.72 12.27
N ALA A 154 17.58 -13.98 11.15
CA ALA A 154 17.61 -12.52 11.16
C ALA A 154 16.29 -11.94 11.71
N PHE A 155 15.15 -12.54 11.37
CA PHE A 155 13.86 -12.16 11.93
C PHE A 155 13.81 -12.40 13.44
N LYS A 156 14.24 -13.58 13.93
CA LYS A 156 14.27 -13.90 15.37
C LYS A 156 15.20 -12.96 16.15
N ALA A 157 16.35 -12.62 15.58
CA ALA A 157 17.27 -11.66 16.17
C ALA A 157 16.64 -10.25 16.27
N ALA A 158 15.93 -9.82 15.23
CA ALA A 158 15.20 -8.55 15.25
C ALA A 158 14.09 -8.55 16.31
N VAL A 159 13.34 -9.65 16.45
CA VAL A 159 12.32 -9.78 17.50
C VAL A 159 12.95 -9.69 18.90
N ALA A 160 14.05 -10.38 19.14
CA ALA A 160 14.77 -10.31 20.42
C ALA A 160 15.24 -8.88 20.74
N PHE A 161 15.77 -8.18 19.73
CA PHE A 161 16.14 -6.76 19.84
C PHE A 161 14.95 -5.88 20.19
N ILE A 162 13.79 -6.07 19.53
CA ILE A 162 12.55 -5.33 19.82
C ILE A 162 12.09 -5.56 21.27
N GLU A 163 12.18 -6.80 21.77
CA GLU A 163 11.84 -7.12 23.16
C GLU A 163 12.77 -6.46 24.16
N GLU A 164 14.07 -6.40 23.84
CA GLU A 164 15.07 -5.70 24.66
C GLU A 164 14.80 -4.20 24.75
N GLU A 165 14.53 -3.56 23.60
CA GLU A 165 14.19 -2.14 23.54
C GLU A 165 12.92 -1.82 24.36
N MET A 166 11.87 -2.66 24.28
CA MET A 166 10.66 -2.46 25.11
C MET A 166 10.93 -2.65 26.59
N ARG A 167 11.81 -3.58 26.97
CA ARG A 167 12.23 -3.77 28.37
C ARG A 167 12.99 -2.55 28.89
N ASP A 168 13.89 -1.99 28.08
CA ASP A 168 14.64 -0.78 28.42
C ASP A 168 13.71 0.44 28.60
N GLU A 169 12.66 0.52 27.76
CA GLU A 169 11.67 1.60 27.84
C GLU A 169 10.82 1.56 29.10
N HIS A 170 10.31 0.39 29.46
CA HIS A 170 9.27 0.25 30.47
C HIS A 170 9.73 -0.44 31.75
N GLY A 171 10.86 -1.15 31.73
CA GLY A 171 11.28 -2.04 32.81
C GLY A 171 10.40 -3.29 32.98
N THR A 172 9.56 -3.57 31.96
CA THR A 172 8.62 -4.70 31.91
C THR A 172 8.98 -5.61 30.76
N ASP A 173 8.86 -6.92 30.95
CA ASP A 173 9.20 -7.92 29.94
C ASP A 173 8.04 -8.17 28.98
N ILE A 174 7.92 -7.36 27.95
CA ILE A 174 6.90 -7.49 26.89
C ILE A 174 7.39 -8.47 25.83
N LYS A 175 6.68 -9.58 25.63
CA LYS A 175 7.07 -10.64 24.69
C LYS A 175 6.37 -10.54 23.35
N ILE A 176 7.09 -10.92 22.30
CA ILE A 176 6.58 -11.13 20.93
C ILE A 176 6.59 -12.63 20.65
N PRO A 177 5.45 -13.33 20.78
CA PRO A 177 5.41 -14.77 20.53
C PRO A 177 5.71 -15.09 19.06
N VAL A 178 6.55 -16.08 18.80
CA VAL A 178 6.96 -16.50 17.46
C VAL A 178 6.64 -17.98 17.25
N ASP A 179 6.02 -18.31 16.12
CA ASP A 179 5.69 -19.68 15.67
C ASP A 179 4.75 -20.46 16.62
N VAL A 180 3.94 -19.77 17.45
CA VAL A 180 3.04 -20.38 18.43
C VAL A 180 1.80 -20.90 17.75
N VAL A 181 1.60 -22.22 17.77
CA VAL A 181 0.39 -22.90 17.26
C VAL A 181 -0.76 -22.73 18.26
N GLY A 182 -1.96 -22.45 17.75
CA GLY A 182 -3.17 -22.24 18.55
C GLY A 182 -3.37 -20.78 18.99
N ALA A 183 -2.48 -19.88 18.62
CA ALA A 183 -2.69 -18.45 18.84
C ALA A 183 -3.90 -17.94 18.06
N GLU A 184 -4.70 -17.09 18.70
CA GLU A 184 -5.93 -16.56 18.10
C GLU A 184 -5.63 -15.57 16.96
N TYR A 185 -4.58 -14.76 17.11
CA TYR A 185 -4.15 -13.75 16.15
C TYR A 185 -2.78 -14.11 15.55
N PHE A 186 -2.71 -14.17 14.24
CA PHE A 186 -1.45 -14.22 13.51
C PHE A 186 -1.16 -12.81 12.96
N TYR A 187 -0.17 -12.12 13.53
CA TYR A 187 0.23 -10.77 13.11
C TYR A 187 1.25 -10.82 11.98
N VAL A 188 0.95 -10.15 10.87
CA VAL A 188 1.81 -10.09 9.69
C VAL A 188 2.01 -8.62 9.28
N PRO A 189 3.08 -7.97 9.76
CA PRO A 189 3.48 -6.63 9.31
C PRO A 189 4.13 -6.69 7.92
N PRO A 190 4.48 -5.55 7.31
CA PRO A 190 5.54 -5.51 6.31
C PRO A 190 6.90 -5.78 7.00
N SER A 191 7.80 -6.50 6.32
CA SER A 191 9.11 -6.87 6.89
C SER A 191 9.92 -5.67 7.41
N GLY A 192 9.81 -4.52 6.74
CA GLY A 192 10.47 -3.29 7.17
C GLY A 192 10.02 -2.76 8.54
N ASP A 193 8.82 -3.11 9.03
CA ASP A 193 8.35 -2.72 10.36
C ASP A 193 8.87 -3.68 11.47
N VAL A 194 9.60 -4.73 11.09
CA VAL A 194 10.32 -5.61 12.03
C VAL A 194 11.83 -5.38 11.96
N LEU A 195 12.35 -5.16 10.74
CA LEU A 195 13.79 -5.14 10.48
C LEU A 195 14.40 -3.74 10.52
N VAL A 196 13.59 -2.68 10.36
CA VAL A 196 14.06 -1.29 10.21
C VAL A 196 13.26 -0.32 11.09
N ASN A 197 11.94 -0.26 10.93
CA ASN A 197 11.07 0.70 11.64
C ASN A 197 10.33 -0.02 12.76
N ILE A 198 11.04 -0.47 13.76
CA ILE A 198 10.57 -1.41 14.80
C ILE A 198 9.44 -0.86 15.68
N GLU A 199 9.33 0.46 15.84
CA GLU A 199 8.35 1.10 16.72
C GLU A 199 6.89 0.71 16.38
N ALA A 200 6.58 0.45 15.10
CA ALA A 200 5.25 -0.01 14.72
C ALA A 200 4.94 -1.40 15.32
N THR A 201 5.92 -2.32 15.30
CA THR A 201 5.78 -3.65 15.90
C THR A 201 5.77 -3.56 17.42
N MET A 202 6.60 -2.70 18.02
CA MET A 202 6.57 -2.41 19.48
C MET A 202 5.17 -1.93 19.89
N GLY A 203 4.56 -1.00 19.13
CA GLY A 203 3.22 -0.50 19.42
C GLY A 203 2.17 -1.60 19.46
N ILE A 204 2.19 -2.52 18.51
CA ILE A 204 1.27 -3.68 18.49
C ILE A 204 1.55 -4.62 19.67
N ALA A 205 2.81 -4.93 19.98
CA ALA A 205 3.17 -5.79 21.11
C ALA A 205 2.71 -5.19 22.45
N LYS A 206 2.90 -3.88 22.64
CA LYS A 206 2.42 -3.14 23.82
C LYS A 206 0.90 -3.16 23.94
N VAL A 207 0.17 -3.03 22.82
CA VAL A 207 -1.30 -3.14 22.84
C VAL A 207 -1.75 -4.53 23.28
N PHE A 208 -1.16 -5.61 22.75
CA PHE A 208 -1.47 -6.97 23.18
C PHE A 208 -1.14 -7.19 24.67
N HIS A 209 -0.03 -6.64 25.15
CA HIS A 209 0.37 -6.72 26.56
C HIS A 209 -0.63 -6.01 27.48
N VAL A 210 -0.96 -4.74 27.21
CA VAL A 210 -1.90 -3.94 28.02
C VAL A 210 -3.31 -4.52 28.05
N LEU A 211 -3.72 -5.24 26.98
CA LEU A 211 -5.01 -5.91 26.90
C LEU A 211 -5.03 -7.29 27.61
N ASP A 212 -3.94 -7.72 28.23
CA ASP A 212 -3.78 -9.07 28.79
C ASP A 212 -3.99 -10.17 27.74
N MET A 213 -3.47 -9.93 26.54
CA MET A 213 -3.58 -10.83 25.38
C MET A 213 -2.22 -11.36 24.91
N ALA A 214 -1.19 -11.32 25.75
CA ALA A 214 0.17 -11.70 25.38
C ALA A 214 0.28 -13.15 24.86
N ASN A 215 -0.56 -14.07 25.34
CA ASN A 215 -0.61 -15.46 24.92
C ASN A 215 -1.60 -15.74 23.78
N LYS A 216 -2.28 -14.73 23.24
CA LYS A 216 -3.31 -14.89 22.20
C LYS A 216 -2.84 -14.59 20.79
N TRP A 217 -1.61 -14.11 20.62
CA TRP A 217 -1.10 -13.73 19.32
C TRP A 217 0.25 -14.37 19.02
N THR A 218 0.65 -14.36 17.76
CA THR A 218 1.97 -14.81 17.32
C THR A 218 2.38 -14.12 16.04
N MET A 219 3.67 -14.01 15.82
CA MET A 219 4.27 -13.80 14.51
C MET A 219 4.80 -15.14 13.98
N SER A 220 5.25 -15.19 12.73
CA SER A 220 5.91 -16.37 12.18
C SER A 220 7.30 -16.03 11.65
N SER A 221 8.29 -16.84 12.01
CA SER A 221 9.65 -16.77 11.45
C SER A 221 9.70 -17.20 9.97
N GLN A 222 8.67 -17.88 9.48
CA GLN A 222 8.57 -18.39 8.12
C GLN A 222 7.85 -17.44 7.17
N CYS A 223 6.92 -16.59 7.70
CA CYS A 223 6.06 -15.72 6.91
C CYS A 223 5.76 -14.42 7.68
N PHE A 224 6.73 -13.53 7.79
CA PHE A 224 6.65 -12.28 8.54
C PHE A 224 6.48 -11.02 7.66
N ASP A 225 6.18 -11.17 6.37
CA ASP A 225 5.95 -10.04 5.47
C ASP A 225 4.62 -10.16 4.73
N GLY A 226 3.73 -9.21 4.99
CA GLY A 226 2.46 -9.09 4.27
C GLY A 226 2.57 -8.34 2.95
N ALA A 227 3.71 -7.72 2.61
CA ALA A 227 3.85 -6.91 1.41
C ALA A 227 3.72 -7.74 0.13
N ASN A 228 3.02 -7.18 -0.87
CA ASN A 228 2.78 -7.89 -2.13
C ASN A 228 2.94 -6.98 -3.34
N TYR A 229 4.14 -7.00 -3.91
CA TYR A 229 4.48 -6.20 -5.11
C TYR A 229 3.92 -6.79 -6.42
N GLY A 230 3.44 -8.04 -6.43
CA GLY A 230 2.69 -8.63 -7.54
C GLY A 230 1.43 -7.84 -7.91
N LEU A 231 0.87 -7.08 -6.97
CA LEU A 231 -0.20 -6.12 -7.26
C LEU A 231 0.22 -5.10 -8.33
N PHE A 232 1.48 -4.72 -8.34
CA PHE A 232 2.00 -3.62 -9.18
C PHE A 232 2.58 -4.09 -10.51
N THR A 233 2.98 -5.35 -10.65
CA THR A 233 3.33 -5.95 -11.96
C THR A 233 2.09 -6.20 -12.82
N GLY A 234 0.93 -6.31 -12.20
CA GLY A 234 -0.32 -6.66 -12.87
C GLY A 234 -0.51 -8.18 -13.06
N ASN A 235 0.35 -9.00 -12.47
CA ASN A 235 0.32 -10.46 -12.56
C ASN A 235 -0.40 -11.08 -11.37
N ASP A 236 -1.60 -11.61 -11.61
CA ASP A 236 -2.43 -12.25 -10.57
C ASP A 236 -1.79 -13.55 -10.05
N ALA A 237 -1.03 -14.27 -10.88
CA ALA A 237 -0.37 -15.52 -10.46
C ALA A 237 0.78 -15.20 -9.47
N GLN A 238 1.62 -14.20 -9.77
CA GLN A 238 2.66 -13.73 -8.84
C GLN A 238 2.05 -13.24 -7.54
N MET A 239 0.99 -12.44 -7.63
CA MET A 239 0.30 -11.89 -6.46
C MET A 239 -0.26 -13.01 -5.55
N LYS A 240 -0.84 -14.06 -6.16
CA LYS A 240 -1.31 -15.25 -5.47
C LYS A 240 -0.17 -16.04 -4.82
N ALA A 241 0.92 -16.27 -5.58
CA ALA A 241 2.07 -17.04 -5.11
C ALA A 241 2.79 -16.37 -3.93
N ILE A 242 2.88 -15.03 -3.90
CA ILE A 242 3.48 -14.29 -2.78
C ILE A 242 2.65 -14.48 -1.50
N ASN A 243 1.31 -14.42 -1.58
CA ASN A 243 0.48 -14.51 -0.40
C ASN A 243 0.12 -15.95 0.00
N GLY A 244 0.34 -16.94 -0.87
CA GLY A 244 0.07 -18.35 -0.59
C GLY A 244 0.71 -18.83 0.72
N PRO A 245 2.01 -18.64 0.93
CA PRO A 245 2.69 -19.01 2.16
C PRO A 245 2.06 -18.38 3.42
N VAL A 246 1.63 -17.13 3.38
CA VAL A 246 0.97 -16.47 4.52
C VAL A 246 -0.38 -17.13 4.84
N VAL A 247 -1.15 -17.48 3.81
CA VAL A 247 -2.45 -18.18 3.99
C VAL A 247 -2.24 -19.58 4.58
N GLU A 248 -1.29 -20.34 4.07
CA GLU A 248 -1.00 -21.69 4.59
C GLU A 248 -0.43 -21.63 6.01
N GLU A 249 0.38 -20.63 6.31
CA GLU A 249 0.92 -20.42 7.65
C GLU A 249 -0.17 -20.04 8.66
N ALA A 250 -1.12 -19.18 8.28
CA ALA A 250 -2.28 -18.86 9.13
C ALA A 250 -3.12 -20.12 9.46
N LYS A 251 -3.28 -21.02 8.48
CA LYS A 251 -3.94 -22.31 8.69
C LYS A 251 -3.14 -23.23 9.60
N ARG A 252 -1.82 -23.34 9.39
CA ARG A 252 -0.92 -24.16 10.20
C ARG A 252 -0.91 -23.72 11.66
N LEU A 253 -0.89 -22.41 11.90
CA LEU A 253 -0.94 -21.84 13.23
C LEU A 253 -2.32 -21.96 13.88
N GLY A 254 -3.37 -22.29 13.12
CA GLY A 254 -4.74 -22.37 13.62
C GLY A 254 -5.34 -21.02 14.02
N ALA A 255 -4.84 -19.93 13.42
CA ALA A 255 -5.28 -18.58 13.75
C ALA A 255 -6.74 -18.35 13.36
N LYS A 256 -7.49 -17.64 14.20
CA LYS A 256 -8.84 -17.14 13.89
C LYS A 256 -8.81 -15.83 13.13
N TYR A 257 -7.77 -15.03 13.39
CA TYR A 257 -7.56 -13.71 12.78
C TYR A 257 -6.18 -13.61 12.18
N LEU A 258 -6.12 -13.22 10.89
CA LEU A 258 -4.91 -12.74 10.24
C LEU A 258 -4.87 -11.22 10.41
N LEU A 259 -4.08 -10.73 11.36
CA LEU A 259 -3.92 -9.30 11.66
C LEU A 259 -2.83 -8.71 10.77
N MET A 260 -3.23 -7.90 9.79
CA MET A 260 -2.32 -7.24 8.86
C MET A 260 -1.80 -5.93 9.43
N GLY A 261 -0.48 -5.72 9.35
CA GLY A 261 0.20 -4.52 9.83
C GLY A 261 0.01 -3.28 8.94
N GLU A 262 0.83 -2.24 9.17
CA GLU A 262 0.79 -0.95 8.48
C GLU A 262 1.19 -1.05 7.00
N CYS A 263 0.40 -1.77 6.21
CA CYS A 263 0.65 -1.90 4.77
C CYS A 263 -0.66 -1.94 3.97
N GLY A 264 -1.05 -0.79 3.40
CA GLY A 264 -2.31 -0.67 2.67
C GLY A 264 -2.40 -1.55 1.42
N HIS A 265 -1.31 -1.81 0.70
CA HIS A 265 -1.37 -2.67 -0.47
C HIS A 265 -1.40 -4.16 -0.10
N ALA A 266 -0.74 -4.57 0.98
CA ALA A 266 -0.82 -5.92 1.53
C ALA A 266 -2.27 -6.26 1.93
N PHE A 267 -2.87 -5.41 2.75
CA PHE A 267 -4.25 -5.58 3.18
C PHE A 267 -5.24 -5.62 2.01
N ARG A 268 -5.09 -4.71 1.04
CA ARG A 268 -5.91 -4.71 -0.17
C ARG A 268 -5.81 -6.02 -0.96
N VAL A 269 -4.63 -6.62 -1.08
CA VAL A 269 -4.46 -7.91 -1.76
C VAL A 269 -5.12 -9.01 -0.97
N MET A 270 -4.93 -9.07 0.35
CA MET A 270 -5.57 -10.06 1.22
C MET A 270 -7.09 -9.96 1.17
N GLN A 271 -7.69 -8.78 1.28
CA GLN A 271 -9.14 -8.59 1.11
C GLN A 271 -9.65 -9.12 -0.23
N ARG A 272 -8.90 -8.89 -1.32
CA ARG A 272 -9.30 -9.38 -2.66
C ARG A 272 -9.32 -10.90 -2.72
N MET A 273 -8.43 -11.58 -2.00
CA MET A 273 -8.39 -13.03 -1.94
C MET A 273 -9.57 -13.63 -1.20
N MET A 274 -10.14 -12.91 -0.24
CA MET A 274 -11.32 -13.35 0.52
C MET A 274 -12.61 -13.24 -0.28
N GLN A 275 -12.63 -12.56 -1.42
CA GLN A 275 -13.84 -12.46 -2.22
C GLN A 275 -14.24 -13.84 -2.76
N PRO A 276 -15.52 -14.26 -2.58
CA PRO A 276 -16.00 -15.54 -3.07
C PRO A 276 -15.65 -15.80 -4.54
N GLY A 277 -15.20 -17.00 -4.86
CA GLY A 277 -14.83 -17.40 -6.21
C GLY A 277 -13.50 -16.84 -6.73
N LYS A 278 -12.66 -16.21 -5.88
CA LYS A 278 -11.35 -15.68 -6.31
C LYS A 278 -10.25 -16.75 -6.19
N TRP A 279 -9.41 -16.72 -5.14
CA TRP A 279 -8.19 -17.53 -5.15
C TRP A 279 -8.18 -18.72 -4.22
N TRP A 280 -8.82 -18.61 -3.06
CA TRP A 280 -8.83 -19.65 -2.03
C TRP A 280 -10.22 -20.07 -1.58
N GLY A 281 -11.28 -19.46 -2.13
CA GLY A 281 -12.63 -19.69 -1.61
C GLY A 281 -12.79 -19.13 -0.19
N GLU A 282 -13.50 -19.87 0.66
CA GLU A 282 -13.63 -19.53 2.08
C GLU A 282 -12.34 -19.86 2.83
N LEU A 283 -11.89 -18.92 3.65
CA LEU A 283 -10.75 -19.09 4.54
C LEU A 283 -11.23 -19.42 5.96
N PRO A 284 -10.53 -20.27 6.72
CA PRO A 284 -10.92 -20.61 8.09
C PRO A 284 -10.62 -19.52 9.11
N PHE A 285 -10.20 -18.34 8.65
CA PHE A 285 -9.85 -17.17 9.45
C PHE A 285 -10.36 -15.89 8.81
N GLN A 286 -10.51 -14.85 9.64
CA GLN A 286 -10.81 -13.49 9.17
C GLN A 286 -9.53 -12.67 8.96
N VAL A 287 -9.49 -11.85 7.90
CA VAL A 287 -8.41 -10.89 7.70
C VAL A 287 -8.85 -9.54 8.25
N ILE A 288 -8.13 -9.04 9.23
CA ILE A 288 -8.37 -7.77 9.90
C ILE A 288 -7.16 -6.85 9.77
N ASN A 289 -7.38 -5.56 9.93
CA ASN A 289 -6.33 -4.54 9.82
C ASN A 289 -5.95 -4.00 11.20
N CYS A 290 -4.66 -3.78 11.44
CA CYS A 290 -4.17 -3.29 12.74
C CYS A 290 -4.71 -1.90 13.11
N MET A 291 -5.01 -1.02 12.13
CA MET A 291 -5.57 0.29 12.43
C MET A 291 -6.97 0.19 13.04
N GLU A 292 -7.87 -0.57 12.39
CA GLU A 292 -9.24 -0.75 12.88
C GLU A 292 -9.23 -1.52 14.20
N TRP A 293 -8.45 -2.61 14.28
CA TRP A 293 -8.31 -3.41 15.49
C TRP A 293 -7.84 -2.58 16.70
N THR A 294 -6.82 -1.74 16.52
CA THR A 294 -6.31 -0.86 17.60
C THR A 294 -7.32 0.23 17.96
N ALA A 295 -7.96 0.86 16.96
CA ALA A 295 -8.97 1.89 17.20
C ALA A 295 -10.17 1.34 17.97
N ASP A 296 -10.62 0.14 17.67
CA ASP A 296 -11.71 -0.53 18.41
C ASP A 296 -11.33 -0.74 19.88
N HIS A 297 -10.09 -1.17 20.15
CA HIS A 297 -9.62 -1.33 21.53
C HIS A 297 -9.44 0.00 22.28
N ILE A 298 -9.04 1.09 21.59
CA ILE A 298 -9.03 2.44 22.19
C ILE A 298 -10.45 2.84 22.61
N ASN A 299 -11.45 2.60 21.74
CA ASN A 299 -12.84 2.94 22.01
C ASN A 299 -13.43 2.15 23.19
N THR A 300 -12.84 1.04 23.61
CA THR A 300 -13.24 0.31 24.83
C THR A 300 -12.77 0.99 26.12
N GLY A 301 -11.89 1.99 26.04
CA GLY A 301 -11.30 2.69 27.19
C GLY A 301 -10.23 1.90 27.94
N LYS A 302 -9.82 0.72 27.47
CA LYS A 302 -8.79 -0.12 28.10
C LYS A 302 -7.37 0.37 27.86
N LEU A 303 -7.14 1.08 26.77
CA LEU A 303 -5.83 1.64 26.41
C LEU A 303 -5.74 3.09 26.92
N GLN A 304 -4.70 3.40 27.67
CA GLN A 304 -4.43 4.73 28.19
C GLN A 304 -3.13 5.28 27.62
N PHE A 305 -3.03 6.59 27.45
CA PHE A 305 -1.95 7.26 26.76
C PHE A 305 -1.47 8.51 27.48
N ASP A 306 -0.16 8.73 27.48
CA ASP A 306 0.47 10.00 27.84
C ASP A 306 0.78 10.80 26.57
N LYS A 307 -0.11 11.73 26.20
CA LYS A 307 0.04 12.58 25.01
C LYS A 307 1.27 13.49 25.07
N SER A 308 1.85 13.74 26.24
CA SER A 308 3.05 14.57 26.38
C SER A 308 4.27 13.93 25.74
N LYS A 309 4.23 12.64 25.45
CA LYS A 309 5.27 11.92 24.69
C LYS A 309 5.27 12.23 23.19
N ASN A 310 4.17 12.78 22.67
CA ASN A 310 4.06 13.29 21.32
C ASN A 310 3.58 14.75 21.33
N PRO A 311 4.43 15.70 21.82
CA PRO A 311 4.04 17.10 22.00
C PRO A 311 4.03 17.91 20.71
N GLN A 312 4.78 17.46 19.70
CA GLN A 312 4.93 18.15 18.41
C GLN A 312 3.63 18.10 17.59
N PRO A 313 3.39 19.10 16.74
CA PRO A 313 2.29 19.04 15.78
C PRO A 313 2.42 17.84 14.83
N VAL A 314 1.41 16.98 14.81
CA VAL A 314 1.35 15.75 14.01
C VAL A 314 0.29 15.87 12.92
N THR A 315 0.59 15.43 11.71
CA THR A 315 -0.41 15.28 10.64
C THR A 315 -0.48 13.85 10.14
N CYS A 316 -1.62 13.46 9.56
CA CYS A 316 -1.83 12.11 9.04
C CYS A 316 -1.77 12.07 7.51
N HIS A 317 -0.96 11.17 6.94
CA HIS A 317 -1.05 10.80 5.55
C HIS A 317 -1.96 9.58 5.39
N ASP A 318 -3.07 9.71 4.66
CA ASP A 318 -3.94 8.60 4.29
C ASP A 318 -3.32 7.74 3.18
N PRO A 319 -2.91 6.49 3.43
CA PRO A 319 -2.42 5.61 2.37
C PRO A 319 -3.52 5.31 1.36
N CYS A 320 -3.23 5.50 0.07
CA CYS A 320 -4.24 5.38 -0.99
C CYS A 320 -4.94 4.02 -1.03
N ASN A 321 -4.23 2.94 -0.67
CA ASN A 321 -4.82 1.61 -0.62
C ASN A 321 -5.75 1.42 0.59
N PHE A 322 -5.44 2.03 1.73
CA PHE A 322 -6.36 2.05 2.86
C PHE A 322 -7.57 2.94 2.57
N ALA A 323 -7.36 4.24 2.36
CA ALA A 323 -8.45 5.21 2.26
C ALA A 323 -9.36 4.99 1.03
N LYS A 324 -8.77 4.79 -0.17
CA LYS A 324 -9.55 4.72 -1.43
C LYS A 324 -9.93 3.32 -1.87
N SER A 325 -9.29 2.29 -1.33
CA SER A 325 -9.55 0.90 -1.76
C SER A 325 -10.20 0.04 -0.69
N CYS A 326 -9.95 0.36 0.60
CA CYS A 326 -10.45 -0.40 1.74
C CYS A 326 -11.34 0.45 2.68
N ASN A 327 -11.49 1.73 2.43
CA ASN A 327 -12.27 2.69 3.22
C ASN A 327 -11.81 2.83 4.69
N ILE A 328 -10.53 2.56 4.97
CA ILE A 328 -9.92 2.75 6.30
C ILE A 328 -9.44 4.19 6.37
N ILE A 329 -10.22 5.05 7.00
CA ILE A 329 -9.98 6.51 7.11
C ILE A 329 -9.95 6.96 8.56
N GLU A 330 -10.97 6.62 9.34
CA GLU A 330 -11.12 7.14 10.71
C GLU A 330 -10.23 6.44 11.74
N ALA A 331 -9.94 5.16 11.56
CA ALA A 331 -9.16 4.40 12.52
C ALA A 331 -7.77 5.01 12.83
N PRO A 332 -6.95 5.45 11.86
CA PRO A 332 -5.71 6.16 12.15
C PRO A 332 -5.93 7.45 12.96
N ARG A 333 -7.05 8.14 12.74
CA ARG A 333 -7.40 9.38 13.46
C ARG A 333 -7.77 9.13 14.92
N VAL A 334 -8.52 8.06 15.17
CA VAL A 334 -8.83 7.63 16.55
C VAL A 334 -7.53 7.41 17.32
N ILE A 335 -6.59 6.68 16.73
CA ILE A 335 -5.29 6.40 17.35
C ILE A 335 -4.51 7.70 17.60
N LEU A 336 -4.35 8.55 16.58
CA LEU A 336 -3.55 9.77 16.68
C LEU A 336 -4.15 10.78 17.67
N ARG A 337 -5.47 10.93 17.72
CA ARG A 337 -6.14 11.79 18.71
C ARG A 337 -5.99 11.25 20.14
N ALA A 338 -5.85 9.94 20.30
CA ALA A 338 -5.61 9.34 21.62
C ALA A 338 -4.17 9.56 22.12
N CYS A 339 -3.17 9.52 21.22
CA CYS A 339 -1.75 9.49 21.59
C CYS A 339 -0.96 10.77 21.31
N CYS A 340 -1.53 11.79 20.64
CA CYS A 340 -0.84 13.04 20.28
C CYS A 340 -1.50 14.25 20.93
N SER A 341 -0.68 15.28 21.29
CA SER A 341 -1.16 16.53 21.87
C SER A 341 -1.77 17.48 20.84
N ASP A 342 -1.19 17.57 19.64
CA ASP A 342 -1.62 18.46 18.56
C ASP A 342 -1.73 17.67 17.24
N PHE A 343 -2.95 17.25 16.92
CA PHE A 343 -3.24 16.56 15.64
C PHE A 343 -3.86 17.53 14.64
N ARG A 344 -3.23 17.65 13.46
CA ARG A 344 -3.64 18.55 12.37
C ARG A 344 -3.98 17.77 11.10
N GLU A 345 -5.20 17.95 10.58
CA GLU A 345 -5.62 17.31 9.33
C GLU A 345 -4.94 17.91 8.11
N MET A 346 -4.60 17.07 7.14
CA MET A 346 -4.25 17.51 5.78
C MET A 346 -5.52 17.92 5.02
N THR A 347 -5.41 18.92 4.16
CA THR A 347 -6.51 19.31 3.25
C THR A 347 -6.07 19.15 1.79
N PRO A 348 -6.81 18.34 0.98
CA PRO A 348 -7.86 17.39 1.35
C PRO A 348 -7.30 16.13 2.04
N HIS A 349 -8.16 15.41 2.76
CA HIS A 349 -7.79 14.17 3.46
C HIS A 349 -8.70 12.99 3.08
N GLY A 350 -8.51 11.84 3.71
CA GLY A 350 -9.33 10.64 3.50
C GLY A 350 -9.30 10.17 2.04
N ALA A 351 -10.48 9.91 1.47
CA ALA A 351 -10.62 9.44 0.10
C ALA A 351 -10.15 10.47 -0.95
N GLU A 352 -10.12 11.76 -0.61
CA GLU A 352 -9.69 12.82 -1.50
C GLU A 352 -8.20 13.20 -1.35
N ASN A 353 -7.47 12.57 -0.44
CA ASN A 353 -6.09 12.90 -0.18
C ASN A 353 -5.18 12.79 -1.42
N TRP A 354 -4.07 13.54 -1.43
CA TRP A 354 -3.03 13.40 -2.44
C TRP A 354 -2.11 12.20 -2.13
N CYS A 355 -1.73 11.46 -3.18
CA CYS A 355 -0.78 10.35 -3.08
C CYS A 355 0.58 10.81 -2.56
N CYS A 356 1.27 9.95 -1.80
CA CYS A 356 2.66 10.19 -1.39
C CYS A 356 3.64 10.28 -2.57
N GLY A 357 3.27 9.75 -3.73
CA GLY A 357 4.10 9.72 -4.94
C GLY A 357 4.82 8.40 -5.18
N GLY A 358 4.92 7.50 -4.19
CA GLY A 358 5.65 6.22 -4.28
C GLY A 358 4.77 4.99 -4.56
N GLY A 359 3.44 5.17 -4.68
CA GLY A 359 2.53 4.06 -4.95
C GLY A 359 2.74 3.39 -6.30
N GLY A 360 2.00 2.31 -6.55
CA GLY A 360 2.05 1.61 -7.82
C GLY A 360 3.37 0.92 -8.14
N GLY A 361 4.21 0.63 -7.14
CA GLY A 361 5.52 0.03 -7.31
C GLY A 361 6.65 1.03 -7.60
N LEU A 362 6.35 2.35 -7.69
CA LEU A 362 7.36 3.36 -8.00
C LEU A 362 8.48 3.43 -6.96
N SER A 363 8.17 3.17 -5.68
CA SER A 363 9.19 3.15 -4.61
C SER A 363 10.22 2.02 -4.75
N ALA A 364 9.90 0.96 -5.48
CA ALA A 364 10.84 -0.12 -5.79
C ALA A 364 11.74 0.19 -7.00
N MET A 365 11.45 1.27 -7.74
CA MET A 365 12.20 1.67 -8.95
C MET A 365 13.14 2.81 -8.63
N ASN A 366 14.42 2.52 -8.36
CA ASN A 366 15.42 3.51 -7.97
C ASN A 366 15.76 4.50 -9.09
N ASN A 367 15.72 4.06 -10.34
CA ASN A 367 16.00 4.88 -11.53
C ASN A 367 15.02 6.04 -11.73
N ILE A 368 13.86 6.04 -11.07
CA ILE A 368 12.87 7.12 -11.11
C ILE A 368 12.72 7.86 -9.77
N LYS A 369 13.75 7.81 -8.90
CA LYS A 369 13.71 8.52 -7.62
C LYS A 369 13.45 10.02 -7.84
N GLU A 370 14.15 10.64 -8.77
CA GLU A 370 13.97 12.06 -9.11
C GLU A 370 12.52 12.36 -9.53
N PHE A 371 11.94 11.55 -10.40
CA PHE A 371 10.53 11.67 -10.79
C PHE A 371 9.57 11.57 -9.58
N ARG A 372 9.88 10.71 -8.60
CA ARG A 372 9.07 10.60 -7.38
C ARG A 372 9.17 11.86 -6.51
N MET A 373 10.33 12.48 -6.45
CA MET A 373 10.57 13.69 -5.64
C MET A 373 10.01 14.96 -6.31
N THR A 374 10.19 15.09 -7.63
CA THR A 374 9.92 16.35 -8.35
C THR A 374 8.59 16.35 -9.11
N VAL A 375 7.96 15.19 -9.32
CA VAL A 375 6.72 15.07 -10.09
C VAL A 375 5.61 14.44 -9.24
N SER A 376 5.69 13.14 -8.98
CA SER A 376 4.55 12.43 -8.39
C SER A 376 4.31 12.73 -6.91
N GLY A 377 5.31 13.20 -6.17
CA GLY A 377 5.25 13.57 -4.75
C GLY A 377 4.93 15.04 -4.47
N ILE A 378 5.02 15.92 -5.48
CA ILE A 378 4.93 17.38 -5.28
C ILE A 378 3.66 17.82 -4.55
N LYS A 379 2.50 17.30 -4.94
CA LYS A 379 1.24 17.66 -4.27
C LYS A 379 1.20 17.22 -2.81
N LYS A 380 1.86 16.10 -2.48
CA LYS A 380 1.99 15.66 -1.09
C LYS A 380 2.94 16.56 -0.31
N ARG A 381 4.06 16.97 -0.88
CA ARG A 381 4.97 17.96 -0.29
C ARG A 381 4.23 19.24 0.08
N ASP A 382 3.46 19.81 -0.87
CA ASP A 382 2.73 21.05 -0.65
C ASP A 382 1.64 20.88 0.43
N GLN A 383 0.99 19.72 0.44
CA GLN A 383 -0.02 19.39 1.44
C GLN A 383 0.58 19.28 2.85
N ILE A 384 1.76 18.65 3.01
CA ILE A 384 2.47 18.56 4.28
C ILE A 384 2.86 19.97 4.75
N ARG A 385 3.46 20.79 3.89
CA ARG A 385 3.82 22.18 4.23
C ARG A 385 2.66 23.00 4.75
N ALA A 386 1.50 22.84 4.11
CA ALA A 386 0.29 23.59 4.48
C ALA A 386 -0.25 23.27 5.88
N THR A 387 0.11 22.12 6.47
CA THR A 387 -0.32 21.77 7.84
C THR A 387 0.49 22.45 8.94
N GLY A 388 1.73 22.87 8.63
CA GLY A 388 2.68 23.32 9.64
C GLY A 388 3.04 22.24 10.67
N ALA A 389 2.83 20.97 10.35
CA ALA A 389 3.16 19.85 11.22
C ALA A 389 4.68 19.60 11.24
N ALA A 390 5.19 19.19 12.39
CA ALA A 390 6.58 18.76 12.58
C ALA A 390 6.77 17.24 12.37
N TYR A 391 5.65 16.48 12.36
CA TYR A 391 5.68 15.03 12.16
C TYR A 391 4.55 14.57 11.22
N VAL A 392 4.88 13.68 10.29
CA VAL A 392 3.90 13.02 9.40
C VAL A 392 3.74 11.57 9.80
N ALA A 393 2.59 11.21 10.34
CA ALA A 393 2.21 9.83 10.58
C ALA A 393 1.65 9.21 9.29
N ALA A 394 2.23 8.09 8.84
CA ALA A 394 1.80 7.38 7.65
C ALA A 394 1.55 5.90 7.96
N ALA A 395 0.30 5.48 7.99
CA ALA A 395 -0.13 4.10 8.27
C ALA A 395 0.23 3.11 7.12
N CYS A 396 1.44 3.22 6.58
CA CYS A 396 1.91 2.34 5.50
C CYS A 396 3.42 2.46 5.35
N SER A 397 4.15 1.36 5.55
CA SER A 397 5.61 1.29 5.46
C SER A 397 6.16 1.87 4.14
N ASN A 398 5.52 1.55 3.01
CA ASN A 398 5.88 2.14 1.72
C ASN A 398 5.68 3.68 1.67
N CYS A 399 4.64 4.20 2.32
CA CYS A 399 4.40 5.64 2.39
C CYS A 399 5.37 6.31 3.37
N LYS A 400 5.71 5.67 4.51
CA LYS A 400 6.75 6.14 5.43
C LYS A 400 8.05 6.41 4.67
N ARG A 401 8.58 5.39 3.98
CA ARG A 401 9.79 5.49 3.16
C ARG A 401 9.71 6.59 2.09
N GLN A 402 8.60 6.66 1.35
CA GLN A 402 8.43 7.64 0.27
C GLN A 402 8.35 9.08 0.79
N ILE A 403 7.62 9.31 1.86
CA ILE A 403 7.44 10.64 2.44
C ILE A 403 8.76 11.08 3.11
N ASN A 404 9.48 10.16 3.78
CA ASN A 404 10.80 10.45 4.34
C ASN A 404 11.76 10.95 3.25
N GLN A 405 11.89 10.22 2.13
CA GLN A 405 12.69 10.66 1.00
C GLN A 405 12.22 12.01 0.41
N LEU A 406 10.92 12.28 0.44
CA LEU A 406 10.34 13.54 -0.07
C LEU A 406 10.69 14.73 0.84
N VAL A 407 10.55 14.58 2.15
CA VAL A 407 10.86 15.66 3.11
C VAL A 407 12.36 15.94 3.18
N GLU A 408 13.19 14.90 3.10
CA GLU A 408 14.65 15.04 3.00
C GLU A 408 15.07 15.77 1.72
N HIS A 409 14.58 15.33 0.55
CA HIS A 409 14.90 15.94 -0.75
C HIS A 409 14.55 17.43 -0.78
N HIS A 410 13.42 17.80 -0.19
CA HIS A 410 12.93 19.18 -0.14
C HIS A 410 13.35 19.96 1.12
N LYS A 411 14.22 19.38 1.96
CA LYS A 411 14.76 19.99 3.20
C LYS A 411 13.65 20.59 4.08
N MET A 412 12.61 19.80 4.36
CA MET A 412 11.41 20.33 4.99
C MET A 412 11.50 20.41 6.52
N GLY A 413 12.47 19.75 7.16
CA GLY A 413 12.62 19.72 8.62
C GLY A 413 11.45 19.03 9.34
N VAL A 414 10.83 18.01 8.70
CA VAL A 414 9.67 17.28 9.21
C VAL A 414 10.07 15.82 9.40
N SER A 415 9.78 15.26 10.57
CA SER A 415 9.97 13.83 10.85
C SER A 415 8.84 12.99 10.26
N VAL A 416 9.11 11.71 9.97
CA VAL A 416 8.15 10.79 9.34
C VAL A 416 8.19 9.44 10.03
N GLY A 417 7.02 8.90 10.38
CA GLY A 417 6.91 7.55 10.94
C GLY A 417 5.52 6.96 10.77
N GLY A 418 5.24 5.88 11.49
CA GLY A 418 3.96 5.18 11.51
C GLY A 418 2.95 5.81 12.48
N VAL A 419 1.75 5.30 12.44
CA VAL A 419 0.71 5.63 13.42
C VAL A 419 0.99 4.90 14.74
N HIS A 420 1.37 3.61 14.63
CA HIS A 420 1.74 2.81 15.81
C HIS A 420 3.11 3.21 16.38
N ASP A 421 3.98 3.92 15.65
CA ASP A 421 5.20 4.50 16.20
C ASP A 421 4.83 5.53 17.30
N LEU A 422 3.92 6.45 17.00
CA LEU A 422 3.43 7.44 17.97
C LEU A 422 2.61 6.80 19.10
N LEU A 423 1.83 5.77 18.78
CA LEU A 423 1.13 4.99 19.80
C LEU A 423 2.13 4.32 20.76
N SER A 424 3.18 3.68 20.22
CA SER A 424 4.22 3.00 21.02
C SER A 424 4.88 3.91 22.04
N ARG A 425 5.11 5.18 21.70
CA ARG A 425 5.70 6.19 22.58
C ARG A 425 4.76 6.61 23.71
N ALA A 426 3.47 6.69 23.42
CA ALA A 426 2.48 7.30 24.31
C ALA A 426 1.68 6.29 25.16
N ILE A 427 1.60 5.03 24.75
CA ILE A 427 0.81 4.03 25.47
C ILE A 427 1.37 3.80 26.87
N LEU A 428 0.49 3.78 27.88
CA LEU A 428 0.87 3.45 29.24
C LEU A 428 0.94 1.93 29.42
N VAL A 429 2.12 1.43 29.77
CA VAL A 429 2.36 0.04 30.13
C VAL A 429 2.49 -0.01 31.66
N ASP A 430 1.69 -0.84 32.32
CA ASP A 430 1.65 -0.93 33.78
C ASP A 430 1.47 0.44 34.48
N GLY A 431 0.70 1.33 33.83
CA GLY A 431 0.46 2.70 34.31
C GLY A 431 1.59 3.70 34.02
N ASN A 432 2.67 3.28 33.35
CA ASN A 432 3.85 4.10 33.07
C ASN A 432 4.06 4.34 31.56
N ALA A 433 4.41 5.58 31.23
CA ALA A 433 4.83 5.91 29.87
C ALA A 433 6.28 5.48 29.59
N ALA A 434 6.62 5.30 28.31
CA ALA A 434 7.97 4.97 27.89
C ALA A 434 9.00 5.98 28.40
N ARG A 435 10.14 5.50 28.91
CA ARG A 435 11.25 6.33 29.38
C ARG A 435 12.00 6.99 28.23
N ARG A 436 12.15 6.28 27.11
CA ARG A 436 12.74 6.79 25.86
C ARG A 436 11.64 7.26 24.92
N VAL A 437 11.94 8.28 24.12
CA VAL A 437 10.94 8.92 23.23
C VAL A 437 11.37 8.92 21.77
N ASP A 438 12.65 8.75 21.43
CA ASP A 438 13.12 8.84 20.04
C ASP A 438 14.23 7.83 19.72
N TYR A 439 13.96 6.93 18.78
CA TYR A 439 14.95 6.04 18.14
C TYR A 439 15.51 6.61 16.83
N TYR A 440 14.95 7.71 16.31
CA TYR A 440 15.26 8.26 14.98
C TYR A 440 15.47 9.77 15.02
N GLN A 441 16.31 10.24 15.94
CA GLN A 441 16.82 11.62 15.86
C GLN A 441 17.98 11.75 14.89
#